data_570bfb685a6212b80f6a340e17a9e32e
#
_entry.id   570bfb685a6212b80f6a340e17a9e32e
#
_cell.length_a   1.000
_cell.length_b   1.000
_cell.length_c   1.000
_cell.angle_alpha   90.00
_cell.angle_beta   90.00
_cell.angle_gamma   90.00
#
_symmetry.space_group_name_H-M   'P 1'
#
loop_
_entity.id
_entity.type
_entity.pdbx_description
1 polymer ?
#
loop_
_entity_poly.entity_id
_entity_poly.type
_entity_poly.pdbx_seq_one_letter_code
_entity_poly.pdbx_strand_id
1 'polypeptide(L)'
;KNKEDNTIEVAKFLKYIRKLDEKTLEEISEELNLSNESDALVIPYMMIFKCMAESIGAESLWAPGTNVSDGIAFHYAQKNNMIRVEHDFEADVLSAARNLSERYMSYTPHIDALTQMATLIFDTMKKVHGLGRRERLLLQVAAILHDCGKYISFANGPSCSYDIIMAS
;
A
#
# COMPACT_ATOMS: atom_id res chain seq x y z
N LYS A 1 16.58 -11.06 14.86
CA LYS A 1 16.08 -9.69 14.97
C LYS A 1 17.12 -8.86 15.70
N ASN A 2 17.63 -7.80 15.07
CA ASN A 2 18.46 -6.82 15.76
C ASN A 2 17.56 -6.03 16.71
N LYS A 3 17.88 -5.98 18.00
CA LYS A 3 16.99 -5.40 19.01
C LYS A 3 16.78 -3.89 18.85
N GLU A 4 17.68 -3.21 18.12
CA GLU A 4 17.66 -1.73 17.99
C GLU A 4 16.87 -1.21 16.79
N ASP A 5 16.73 -1.98 15.69
CA ASP A 5 16.11 -1.49 14.46
C ASP A 5 15.02 -2.41 13.85
N ASN A 6 14.62 -3.44 14.58
CA ASN A 6 13.59 -4.39 14.15
C ASN A 6 13.86 -5.07 12.79
N THR A 7 15.11 -5.14 12.34
CA THR A 7 15.50 -5.77 11.09
C THR A 7 15.89 -7.23 11.26
N ILE A 8 15.64 -8.02 10.23
CA ILE A 8 16.01 -9.42 10.11
C ILE A 8 16.83 -9.56 8.83
N GLU A 9 18.06 -10.07 8.92
CA GLU A 9 18.85 -10.39 7.73
C GLU A 9 18.19 -11.54 6.97
N VAL A 10 17.97 -11.38 5.67
CA VAL A 10 17.33 -12.40 4.82
C VAL A 10 18.10 -13.72 4.85
N ALA A 11 19.43 -13.69 4.86
CA ALA A 11 20.26 -14.90 4.96
C ALA A 11 19.97 -15.70 6.24
N LYS A 12 19.76 -15.02 7.38
CA LYS A 12 19.40 -15.67 8.67
C LYS A 12 17.97 -16.20 8.62
N PHE A 13 17.05 -15.45 8.01
CA PHE A 13 15.66 -15.86 7.82
C PHE A 13 15.56 -17.13 6.96
N LEU A 14 16.24 -17.18 5.82
CA LEU A 14 16.28 -18.34 4.96
C LEU A 14 16.91 -19.58 5.63
N LYS A 15 17.97 -19.38 6.42
CA LYS A 15 18.58 -20.44 7.22
C LYS A 15 17.60 -20.99 8.28
N TYR A 16 16.78 -20.12 8.86
CA TYR A 16 15.76 -20.50 9.84
C TYR A 16 14.65 -21.31 9.18
N ILE A 17 14.13 -20.88 8.03
CA ILE A 17 13.11 -21.64 7.27
C ILE A 17 13.59 -23.06 6.96
N ARG A 18 14.83 -23.23 6.47
CA ARG A 18 15.38 -24.55 6.21
C ARG A 18 15.41 -25.49 7.42
N LYS A 19 15.59 -24.93 8.62
CA LYS A 19 15.52 -25.72 9.85
C LYS A 19 14.09 -26.12 10.21
N LEU A 20 13.10 -25.31 9.81
CA LEU A 20 11.69 -25.63 10.03
C LEU A 20 11.19 -26.73 9.09
N ASP A 21 11.77 -26.84 7.86
CA ASP A 21 11.42 -27.91 6.91
C ASP A 21 11.70 -29.32 7.48
N GLU A 22 12.57 -29.44 8.49
CA GLU A 22 12.92 -30.69 9.15
C GLU A 22 12.02 -30.99 10.37
N LYS A 23 11.08 -30.11 10.72
CA LYS A 23 10.24 -30.19 11.94
C LYS A 23 8.79 -30.48 11.62
N THR A 24 8.08 -31.09 12.57
CA THR A 24 6.62 -31.24 12.51
C THR A 24 5.91 -29.93 12.83
N LEU A 25 4.63 -29.82 12.48
CA LEU A 25 3.83 -28.62 12.80
C LEU A 25 3.71 -28.40 14.30
N GLU A 26 3.61 -29.49 15.09
CA GLU A 26 3.57 -29.43 16.55
C GLU A 26 4.84 -28.82 17.13
N GLU A 27 6.01 -29.27 16.66
CA GLU A 27 7.30 -28.76 17.10
C GLU A 27 7.50 -27.29 16.73
N ILE A 28 7.00 -26.88 15.57
CA ILE A 28 7.03 -25.48 15.12
C ILE A 28 6.11 -24.61 15.98
N SER A 29 4.91 -25.10 16.28
CA SER A 29 3.93 -24.41 17.11
C SER A 29 4.47 -24.17 18.53
N GLU A 30 5.09 -25.20 19.14
CA GLU A 30 5.71 -25.09 20.46
C GLU A 30 6.87 -24.10 20.44
N GLU A 31 7.79 -24.18 19.46
CA GLU A 31 8.96 -23.29 19.36
C GLU A 31 8.56 -21.82 19.18
N LEU A 32 7.52 -21.54 18.40
CA LEU A 32 7.05 -20.20 18.11
C LEU A 32 5.97 -19.71 19.08
N ASN A 33 5.56 -20.56 20.03
CA ASN A 33 4.51 -20.28 21.02
C ASN A 33 3.23 -19.75 20.35
N LEU A 34 2.77 -20.48 19.32
CA LEU A 34 1.60 -20.12 18.55
C LEU A 34 0.31 -20.64 19.19
N SER A 35 -0.82 -20.04 18.83
CA SER A 35 -2.14 -20.58 19.13
C SER A 35 -2.56 -21.57 18.04
N ASN A 36 -3.32 -22.61 18.37
CA ASN A 36 -3.78 -23.66 17.44
C ASN A 36 -4.42 -23.12 16.14
N GLU A 37 -5.03 -21.93 16.18
CA GLU A 37 -5.63 -21.29 15.00
C GLU A 37 -4.59 -20.73 14.02
N SER A 38 -3.39 -20.38 14.52
CA SER A 38 -2.32 -19.76 13.72
C SER A 38 -1.33 -20.78 13.15
N ASP A 39 -1.30 -22.01 13.68
CA ASP A 39 -0.29 -23.02 13.34
C ASP A 39 -0.28 -23.36 11.86
N ALA A 40 -1.47 -23.56 11.28
CA ALA A 40 -1.62 -23.93 9.86
C ALA A 40 -1.17 -22.83 8.88
N LEU A 41 -1.09 -21.57 9.30
CA LEU A 41 -0.80 -20.42 8.44
C LEU A 41 0.67 -19.99 8.47
N VAL A 42 1.43 -20.42 9.49
CA VAL A 42 2.83 -19.97 9.67
C VAL A 42 3.72 -20.38 8.50
N ILE A 43 3.66 -21.63 8.09
CA ILE A 43 4.47 -22.12 6.97
C ILE A 43 4.12 -21.42 5.66
N PRO A 44 2.83 -21.31 5.24
CA PRO A 44 2.45 -20.51 4.09
C PRO A 44 2.96 -19.07 4.14
N TYR A 45 2.84 -18.38 5.26
CA TYR A 45 3.34 -17.00 5.39
C TYR A 45 4.86 -16.92 5.24
N MET A 46 5.62 -17.82 5.89
CA MET A 46 7.07 -17.86 5.75
C MET A 46 7.49 -18.12 4.30
N MET A 47 6.79 -18.99 3.58
CA MET A 47 7.07 -19.27 2.18
C MET A 47 6.78 -18.05 1.28
N ILE A 48 5.70 -17.31 1.54
CA ILE A 48 5.40 -16.06 0.81
C ILE A 48 6.54 -15.04 1.02
N PHE A 49 6.93 -14.79 2.28
CA PHE A 49 8.03 -13.86 2.58
C PHE A 49 9.36 -14.31 1.98
N LYS A 50 9.64 -15.61 1.98
CA LYS A 50 10.82 -16.18 1.30
C LYS A 50 10.79 -15.86 -0.19
N CYS A 51 9.71 -16.21 -0.89
CA CYS A 51 9.57 -15.97 -2.32
C CYS A 51 9.70 -14.48 -2.67
N MET A 52 9.07 -13.61 -1.88
CA MET A 52 9.17 -12.17 -2.07
C MET A 52 10.61 -11.68 -1.89
N ALA A 53 11.27 -12.07 -0.79
CA ALA A 53 12.63 -11.64 -0.49
C ALA A 53 13.64 -12.11 -1.56
N GLU A 54 13.49 -13.34 -2.05
CA GLU A 54 14.33 -13.90 -3.12
C GLU A 54 14.06 -13.20 -4.47
N SER A 55 12.80 -12.93 -4.81
CA SER A 55 12.41 -12.30 -6.08
C SER A 55 12.92 -10.87 -6.23
N ILE A 56 12.95 -10.10 -5.15
CA ILE A 56 13.42 -8.70 -5.15
C ILE A 56 14.90 -8.57 -4.77
N GLY A 57 15.56 -9.67 -4.41
CA GLY A 57 16.96 -9.66 -3.96
C GLY A 57 17.14 -8.89 -2.64
N ALA A 58 16.18 -8.98 -1.71
CA ALA A 58 16.25 -8.26 -0.46
C ALA A 58 17.38 -8.78 0.44
N GLU A 59 18.14 -7.89 1.06
CA GLU A 59 19.19 -8.22 2.03
C GLU A 59 18.65 -8.25 3.46
N SER A 60 17.60 -7.47 3.75
CA SER A 60 16.98 -7.37 5.06
C SER A 60 15.46 -7.24 4.99
N LEU A 61 14.77 -7.72 6.01
CA LEU A 61 13.34 -7.58 6.25
C LEU A 61 13.13 -6.71 7.48
N TRP A 62 12.34 -5.66 7.35
CA TRP A 62 11.92 -4.87 8.49
C TRP A 62 10.64 -5.45 9.12
N ALA A 63 10.71 -5.77 10.40
CA ALA A 63 9.63 -6.40 11.15
C ALA A 63 9.28 -5.56 12.39
N PRO A 64 8.52 -4.48 12.25
CA PRO A 64 8.25 -3.51 13.32
C PRO A 64 7.60 -4.14 14.57
N GLY A 65 6.87 -5.23 14.38
CA GLY A 65 6.15 -5.91 15.47
C GLY A 65 4.86 -5.18 15.85
N THR A 66 4.31 -4.41 14.92
CA THR A 66 3.00 -3.75 15.06
C THR A 66 1.87 -4.70 14.68
N ASN A 67 0.70 -4.47 15.25
CA ASN A 67 -0.52 -5.24 14.99
C ASN A 67 -1.70 -4.30 14.64
N VAL A 68 -2.85 -4.89 14.31
CA VAL A 68 -4.06 -4.12 13.94
C VAL A 68 -4.52 -3.21 15.08
N SER A 69 -4.40 -3.66 16.34
CA SER A 69 -4.78 -2.83 17.51
C SER A 69 -3.92 -1.59 17.64
N ASP A 70 -2.63 -1.68 17.32
CA ASP A 70 -1.73 -0.52 17.29
C ASP A 70 -2.16 0.47 16.21
N GLY A 71 -2.58 -0.01 15.04
CA GLY A 71 -3.11 0.82 13.96
C GLY A 71 -4.41 1.53 14.36
N ILE A 72 -5.32 0.84 15.04
CA ILE A 72 -6.57 1.43 15.55
C ILE A 72 -6.26 2.50 16.60
N ALA A 73 -5.37 2.21 17.54
CA ALA A 73 -4.94 3.16 18.57
C ALA A 73 -4.29 4.41 17.97
N PHE A 74 -3.41 4.21 16.97
CA PHE A 74 -2.79 5.29 16.22
C PHE A 74 -3.82 6.17 15.51
N HIS A 75 -4.77 5.57 14.80
CA HIS A 75 -5.84 6.29 14.12
C HIS A 75 -6.71 7.09 15.10
N TYR A 76 -7.07 6.51 16.24
CA TYR A 76 -7.80 7.21 17.29
C TYR A 76 -7.03 8.43 17.83
N ALA A 77 -5.73 8.24 18.12
CA ALA A 77 -4.88 9.31 18.62
C ALA A 77 -4.72 10.44 17.59
N GLN A 78 -4.55 10.09 16.30
CA GLN A 78 -4.50 11.06 15.21
C GLN A 78 -5.79 11.85 15.07
N LYS A 79 -6.95 11.16 15.05
CA LYS A 79 -8.28 11.79 14.93
C LYS A 79 -8.57 12.76 16.05
N ASN A 80 -8.08 12.50 17.26
CA ASN A 80 -8.26 13.35 18.45
C ASN A 80 -7.10 14.36 18.64
N ASN A 81 -6.22 14.55 17.65
CA ASN A 81 -5.07 15.45 17.72
C ASN A 81 -4.13 15.19 18.92
N MET A 82 -4.06 13.95 19.41
CA MET A 82 -3.19 13.56 20.53
C MET A 82 -1.75 13.34 20.07
N ILE A 83 -1.55 13.06 18.78
CA ILE A 83 -0.25 12.87 18.15
C ILE A 83 -0.15 13.72 16.89
N ARG A 84 1.06 14.19 16.57
CA ARG A 84 1.37 14.83 15.29
C ARG A 84 1.80 13.74 14.32
N VAL A 85 1.10 13.64 13.20
CA VAL A 85 1.45 12.71 12.12
C VAL A 85 2.29 13.45 11.10
N GLU A 86 3.49 12.95 10.84
CA GLU A 86 4.42 13.51 9.85
C GLU A 86 4.22 12.89 8.46
N HIS A 87 3.51 11.74 8.40
CA HIS A 87 3.29 11.01 7.16
C HIS A 87 2.24 11.69 6.27
N ASP A 88 2.56 11.84 4.99
CA ASP A 88 1.65 12.43 4.00
C ASP A 88 0.83 11.34 3.28
N PHE A 89 -0.31 10.99 3.89
CA PHE A 89 -1.25 10.03 3.29
C PHE A 89 -1.84 10.48 1.95
N GLU A 90 -1.89 11.79 1.65
CA GLU A 90 -2.36 12.25 0.34
C GLU A 90 -1.33 11.93 -0.75
N ALA A 91 -0.05 12.04 -0.44
CA ALA A 91 1.01 11.62 -1.35
C ALA A 91 0.94 10.12 -1.66
N ASP A 92 0.60 9.27 -0.67
CA ASP A 92 0.41 7.83 -0.89
C ASP A 92 -0.77 7.55 -1.83
N VAL A 93 -1.91 8.22 -1.62
CA VAL A 93 -3.10 8.08 -2.48
C VAL A 93 -2.77 8.50 -3.92
N LEU A 94 -2.07 9.61 -4.11
CA LEU A 94 -1.66 10.08 -5.43
C LEU A 94 -0.65 9.13 -6.09
N SER A 95 0.27 8.57 -5.31
CA SER A 95 1.23 7.57 -5.80
C SER A 95 0.52 6.29 -6.23
N ALA A 96 -0.44 5.79 -5.45
CA ALA A 96 -1.26 4.64 -5.80
C ALA A 96 -2.09 4.88 -7.08
N ALA A 97 -2.69 6.07 -7.22
CA ALA A 97 -3.42 6.46 -8.42
C ALA A 97 -2.50 6.50 -9.66
N ARG A 98 -1.27 7.01 -9.54
CA ARG A 98 -0.28 7.01 -10.63
C ARG A 98 0.12 5.59 -11.02
N ASN A 99 0.42 4.72 -10.06
CA ASN A 99 0.75 3.32 -10.33
C ASN A 99 -0.39 2.59 -11.05
N LEU A 100 -1.65 2.87 -10.68
CA LEU A 100 -2.81 2.32 -11.36
C LEU A 100 -2.91 2.85 -12.80
N SER A 101 -2.72 4.16 -13.00
CA SER A 101 -2.71 4.80 -14.32
C SER A 101 -1.63 4.21 -15.24
N GLU A 102 -0.42 4.00 -14.73
CA GLU A 102 0.69 3.35 -15.47
C GLU A 102 0.36 1.90 -15.83
N ARG A 103 -0.25 1.15 -14.91
CA ARG A 103 -0.70 -0.23 -15.14
C ARG A 103 -1.65 -0.35 -16.33
N TYR A 104 -2.50 0.66 -16.53
CA TYR A 104 -3.41 0.76 -17.68
C TYR A 104 -2.85 1.60 -18.83
N MET A 105 -1.52 1.76 -18.88
CA MET A 105 -0.78 2.39 -19.97
C MET A 105 -1.31 3.78 -20.37
N SER A 106 -1.81 4.55 -19.40
CA SER A 106 -2.27 5.91 -19.65
C SER A 106 -1.09 6.83 -20.01
N TYR A 107 -1.34 7.84 -20.85
CA TYR A 107 -0.28 8.73 -21.34
C TYR A 107 0.13 9.75 -20.28
N THR A 108 1.22 9.49 -19.56
CA THR A 108 1.71 10.29 -18.43
C THR A 108 1.83 11.79 -18.70
N PRO A 109 2.39 12.27 -19.85
CA PRO A 109 2.48 13.71 -20.08
C PRO A 109 1.13 14.42 -20.16
N HIS A 110 0.10 13.76 -20.70
CA HIS A 110 -1.26 14.30 -20.73
C HIS A 110 -1.86 14.38 -19.33
N ILE A 111 -1.69 13.32 -18.55
CA ILE A 111 -2.17 13.25 -17.16
C ILE A 111 -1.54 14.34 -16.31
N ASP A 112 -0.23 14.53 -16.43
CA ASP A 112 0.47 15.55 -15.67
C ASP A 112 -0.01 16.97 -16.04
N ALA A 113 -0.14 17.26 -17.33
CA ALA A 113 -0.66 18.54 -17.79
C ALA A 113 -2.08 18.79 -17.32
N LEU A 114 -2.97 17.77 -17.43
CA LEU A 114 -4.35 17.87 -16.99
C LEU A 114 -4.45 18.05 -15.48
N THR A 115 -3.69 17.27 -14.69
CA THR A 115 -3.68 17.36 -13.23
C THR A 115 -3.20 18.74 -12.77
N GLN A 116 -2.15 19.28 -13.40
CA GLN A 116 -1.65 20.63 -13.10
C GLN A 116 -2.70 21.69 -13.41
N MET A 117 -3.33 21.66 -14.60
CA MET A 117 -4.36 22.62 -14.98
C MET A 117 -5.58 22.54 -14.07
N ALA A 118 -6.09 21.33 -13.80
CA ALA A 118 -7.24 21.13 -12.92
C ALA A 118 -6.98 21.65 -11.51
N THR A 119 -5.79 21.38 -10.97
CA THR A 119 -5.36 21.84 -9.65
C THR A 119 -5.23 23.36 -9.60
N LEU A 120 -4.63 23.97 -10.63
CA LEU A 120 -4.50 25.42 -10.72
C LEU A 120 -5.86 26.11 -10.77
N ILE A 121 -6.80 25.61 -11.58
CA ILE A 121 -8.18 26.14 -11.65
C ILE A 121 -8.85 26.01 -10.30
N PHE A 122 -8.78 24.83 -9.67
CA PHE A 122 -9.36 24.58 -8.36
C PHE A 122 -8.84 25.57 -7.32
N ASP A 123 -7.52 25.70 -7.20
CA ASP A 123 -6.87 26.56 -6.20
C ASP A 123 -7.19 28.05 -6.44
N THR A 124 -7.26 28.47 -7.72
CA THR A 124 -7.60 29.85 -8.10
C THR A 124 -9.06 30.18 -7.78
N MET A 125 -9.98 29.22 -7.98
CA MET A 125 -11.41 29.40 -7.76
C MET A 125 -11.86 29.09 -6.33
N LYS A 126 -10.94 28.85 -5.41
CA LYS A 126 -11.24 28.46 -4.01
C LYS A 126 -12.25 29.38 -3.32
N LYS A 127 -12.20 30.68 -3.59
CA LYS A 127 -13.16 31.67 -3.03
C LYS A 127 -14.58 31.52 -3.60
N VAL A 128 -14.71 30.94 -4.79
CA VAL A 128 -15.99 30.76 -5.47
C VAL A 128 -16.68 29.46 -5.04
N HIS A 129 -15.93 28.35 -5.05
CA HIS A 129 -16.54 27.04 -4.74
C HIS A 129 -16.50 26.68 -3.26
N GLY A 130 -15.63 27.27 -2.46
CA GLY A 130 -15.55 27.01 -1.01
C GLY A 130 -15.11 25.59 -0.60
N LEU A 131 -14.67 24.77 -1.57
CA LEU A 131 -14.29 23.38 -1.34
C LEU A 131 -12.92 23.27 -0.65
N GLY A 132 -12.69 22.15 0.04
CA GLY A 132 -11.52 21.94 0.87
C GLY A 132 -10.45 21.01 0.28
N ARG A 133 -9.57 20.55 1.17
CA ARG A 133 -8.42 19.70 0.83
C ARG A 133 -8.86 18.33 0.27
N ARG A 134 -9.94 17.77 0.83
CA ARG A 134 -10.47 16.48 0.38
C ARG A 134 -10.94 16.52 -1.08
N GLU A 135 -11.69 17.55 -1.45
CA GLU A 135 -12.21 17.70 -2.81
C GLU A 135 -11.08 17.97 -3.81
N ARG A 136 -10.04 18.68 -3.36
CA ARG A 136 -8.82 18.87 -4.14
C ARG A 136 -8.11 17.53 -4.44
N LEU A 137 -7.96 16.69 -3.43
CA LEU A 137 -7.39 15.34 -3.59
C LEU A 137 -8.22 14.50 -4.54
N LEU A 138 -9.56 14.49 -4.39
CA LEU A 138 -10.46 13.76 -5.27
C LEU A 138 -10.34 14.23 -6.73
N LEU A 139 -10.22 15.54 -6.96
CA LEU A 139 -10.00 16.10 -8.29
C LEU A 139 -8.68 15.61 -8.90
N GLN A 140 -7.60 15.59 -8.12
CA GLN A 140 -6.30 15.10 -8.57
C GLN A 140 -6.36 13.61 -8.93
N VAL A 141 -6.96 12.78 -8.09
CA VAL A 141 -7.15 11.34 -8.35
C VAL A 141 -7.99 11.12 -9.61
N ALA A 142 -9.10 11.85 -9.76
CA ALA A 142 -9.93 11.79 -10.96
C ALA A 142 -9.17 12.19 -12.23
N ALA A 143 -8.36 13.26 -12.16
CA ALA A 143 -7.52 13.69 -13.27
C ALA A 143 -6.44 12.66 -13.64
N ILE A 144 -5.87 11.96 -12.66
CA ILE A 144 -4.88 10.91 -12.91
C ILE A 144 -5.52 9.67 -13.55
N LEU A 145 -6.73 9.30 -13.13
CA LEU A 145 -7.35 8.02 -13.51
C LEU A 145 -8.35 8.12 -14.67
N HIS A 146 -8.67 9.33 -15.17
CA HIS A 146 -9.74 9.53 -16.15
C HIS A 146 -9.55 8.72 -17.44
N ASP A 147 -8.32 8.47 -17.85
CA ASP A 147 -7.96 7.81 -19.10
C ASP A 147 -7.68 6.31 -18.99
N CYS A 148 -7.64 5.72 -17.78
CA CYS A 148 -7.29 4.32 -17.61
C CYS A 148 -8.26 3.37 -18.32
N GLY A 149 -9.54 3.73 -18.49
CA GLY A 149 -10.52 2.95 -19.21
C GLY A 149 -10.31 2.89 -20.72
N LYS A 150 -9.53 3.79 -21.31
CA LYS A 150 -9.18 3.75 -22.74
C LYS A 150 -8.35 2.51 -23.10
N TYR A 151 -7.67 1.93 -22.13
CA TYR A 151 -6.97 0.66 -22.29
C TYR A 151 -7.92 -0.47 -22.68
N ILE A 152 -9.15 -0.46 -22.16
CA ILE A 152 -10.18 -1.46 -22.45
C ILE A 152 -11.00 -1.05 -23.67
N SER A 153 -11.49 0.19 -23.71
CA SER A 153 -12.36 0.68 -24.79
C SER A 153 -12.22 2.18 -25.00
N PHE A 154 -11.86 2.60 -26.19
CA PHE A 154 -11.86 4.03 -26.57
C PHE A 154 -13.27 4.61 -26.60
N ALA A 155 -14.24 3.84 -27.07
CA ALA A 155 -15.63 4.30 -27.20
C ALA A 155 -16.33 4.44 -25.84
N ASN A 156 -15.98 3.59 -24.88
CA ASN A 156 -16.58 3.54 -23.55
C ASN A 156 -15.56 3.86 -22.42
N GLY A 157 -14.52 4.62 -22.74
CA GLY A 157 -13.45 4.96 -21.82
C GLY A 157 -13.89 5.40 -20.42
N PRO A 158 -14.81 6.39 -20.28
CA PRO A 158 -15.27 6.84 -18.97
C PRO A 158 -15.93 5.76 -18.12
N SER A 159 -16.78 4.90 -18.72
CA SER A 159 -17.42 3.79 -18.01
C SER A 159 -16.38 2.75 -17.57
N CYS A 160 -15.47 2.39 -18.47
CA CYS A 160 -14.40 1.46 -18.15
C CYS A 160 -13.45 2.02 -17.06
N SER A 161 -13.17 3.34 -17.07
CA SER A 161 -12.40 3.97 -15.99
C SER A 161 -13.11 3.86 -14.65
N TYR A 162 -14.41 4.09 -14.62
CA TYR A 162 -15.22 3.92 -13.42
C TYR A 162 -15.16 2.48 -12.89
N ASP A 163 -15.36 1.49 -13.77
CA ASP A 163 -15.33 0.07 -13.38
C ASP A 163 -13.96 -0.35 -12.85
N ILE A 164 -12.88 0.12 -13.46
CA ILE A 164 -11.51 -0.11 -12.97
C ILE A 164 -11.31 0.48 -11.57
N ILE A 165 -11.72 1.73 -11.36
CA ILE A 165 -11.56 2.43 -10.08
C ILE A 165 -12.37 1.74 -8.98
N MET A 166 -13.59 1.30 -9.29
CA MET A 166 -14.45 0.62 -8.31
C MET A 166 -14.00 -0.80 -7.98
N ALA A 167 -13.20 -1.44 -8.85
CA ALA A 167 -12.67 -2.79 -8.66
C ALA A 167 -11.26 -2.80 -8.03
N SER A 168 -10.62 -1.64 -7.86
CA SER A 168 -9.27 -1.49 -7.29
C SER A 168 -9.32 -1.15 -5.82
#